data_99c2544d5387427cdd2114e60fa50d72
#
_entry.id   99c2544d5387427cdd2114e60fa50d72
#
_cell.length_a   1.000
_cell.length_b   1.000
_cell.length_c   1.000
_cell.angle_alpha   90.00
_cell.angle_beta   90.00
_cell.angle_gamma   90.00
#
_symmetry.space_group_name_H-M   'P 1'
#
loop_
_entity.id
_entity.type
_entity.pdbx_description
1 polymer ?
#
loop_
_entity_poly.entity_id
_entity_poly.type
_entity_poly.pdbx_seq_one_letter_code
_entity_poly.pdbx_strand_id
1 'polypeptide(L)'
;MSEPLSLTAFVLSLASTAAIHFGDLPDPISGERGEPNLDGAAQMIDILSLLELKTRGNLTAQEQDVLGQVLYELRMRFVGATGGGKRIVEP
;
A
#
# COMPACT_ATOMS: atom_id res chain seq x y z
N MET A 1 -0.08 -24.37 11.87
CA MET A 1 0.45 -23.38 11.76
C MET A 1 1.10 -22.89 12.74
N SER A 2 1.85 -22.45 12.68
CA SER A 2 2.49 -22.31 13.67
C SER A 2 3.25 -21.12 13.77
N GLU A 3 3.46 -20.41 12.75
CA GLU A 3 4.22 -19.21 12.86
C GLU A 3 3.38 -18.08 13.29
N PRO A 4 3.81 -17.27 14.25
CA PRO A 4 3.05 -16.10 14.62
C PRO A 4 3.04 -15.11 13.50
N LEU A 5 1.99 -14.33 13.43
CA LEU A 5 1.89 -13.26 12.48
C LEU A 5 2.94 -12.21 12.80
N SER A 6 3.65 -11.76 11.79
CA SER A 6 4.62 -10.70 11.99
C SER A 6 4.06 -9.39 11.42
N LEU A 7 4.54 -8.29 11.97
CA LEU A 7 4.13 -6.99 11.45
C LEU A 7 4.54 -6.84 10.00
N THR A 8 5.74 -7.29 9.66
CA THR A 8 6.21 -7.21 8.28
C THR A 8 5.27 -7.96 7.34
N ALA A 9 4.86 -9.17 7.72
CA ALA A 9 3.95 -9.95 6.89
C ALA A 9 2.61 -9.24 6.75
N PHE A 10 2.14 -8.63 7.83
CA PHE A 10 0.87 -7.91 7.80
C PHE A 10 0.95 -6.71 6.86
N VAL A 11 2.03 -5.93 6.97
CA VAL A 11 2.22 -4.76 6.12
C VAL A 11 2.29 -5.18 4.65
N LEU A 12 3.00 -6.27 4.37
CA LEU A 12 3.12 -6.72 2.99
C LEU A 12 1.80 -7.22 2.43
N SER A 13 0.95 -7.80 3.27
CA SER A 13 -0.36 -8.23 2.80
C SER A 13 -1.24 -7.03 2.50
N LEU A 14 -1.13 -5.95 3.28
CA LEU A 14 -1.87 -4.74 2.97
C LEU A 14 -1.36 -4.11 1.69
N ALA A 15 -0.05 -4.16 1.46
CA ALA A 15 0.52 -3.65 0.22
C ALA A 15 0.02 -4.43 -0.98
N SER A 16 -0.12 -5.74 -0.84
CA SER A 16 -0.65 -6.56 -1.92
C SER A 16 -2.10 -6.21 -2.23
N THR A 17 -2.89 -5.97 -1.19
CA THR A 17 -4.28 -5.56 -1.38
C THR A 17 -4.33 -4.22 -2.11
N ALA A 18 -3.44 -3.30 -1.75
CA ALA A 18 -3.38 -2.02 -2.45
C ALA A 18 -3.03 -2.23 -3.93
N ALA A 19 -2.11 -3.14 -4.22
CA ALA A 19 -1.73 -3.41 -5.61
C ALA A 19 -2.90 -3.98 -6.39
N ILE A 20 -3.73 -4.79 -5.75
CA ILE A 20 -4.93 -5.29 -6.41
C ILE A 20 -5.87 -4.13 -6.72
N HIS A 21 -6.05 -3.20 -5.79
CA HIS A 21 -6.89 -2.04 -6.03
C HIS A 21 -6.35 -1.16 -7.14
N PHE A 22 -5.03 -1.06 -7.27
CA PHE A 22 -4.45 -0.30 -8.37
C PHE A 22 -4.60 -1.01 -9.73
N GLY A 23 -4.95 -2.28 -9.70
CA GLY A 23 -5.03 -3.07 -10.92
C GLY A 23 -3.70 -3.66 -11.32
N ASP A 24 -2.71 -3.62 -10.43
CA ASP A 24 -1.37 -4.13 -10.73
C ASP A 24 -1.24 -5.62 -10.50
N LEU A 25 -2.11 -6.19 -9.67
CA LEU A 25 -2.11 -7.61 -9.39
C LEU A 25 -3.50 -8.18 -9.63
N PRO A 26 -3.60 -9.44 -10.01
CA PRO A 26 -4.91 -10.04 -10.20
C PRO A 26 -5.60 -10.28 -8.86
N ASP A 27 -6.92 -10.22 -8.90
CA ASP A 27 -7.73 -10.55 -7.75
C ASP A 27 -7.54 -12.04 -7.45
N PRO A 28 -7.23 -12.41 -6.20
CA PRO A 28 -6.96 -13.81 -5.90
C PRO A 28 -8.17 -14.72 -6.07
N ILE A 29 -9.37 -14.17 -6.04
CA ILE A 29 -10.55 -14.98 -6.21
C ILE A 29 -10.89 -15.18 -7.67
N SER A 30 -10.92 -14.10 -8.45
CA SER A 30 -11.26 -14.21 -9.86
C SER A 30 -10.09 -14.54 -10.75
N GLY A 31 -8.88 -14.25 -10.29
CA GLY A 31 -7.69 -14.46 -11.08
C GLY A 31 -7.48 -13.40 -12.14
N GLU A 32 -8.29 -12.35 -12.14
CA GLU A 32 -8.20 -11.33 -13.15
C GLU A 32 -7.86 -9.99 -12.54
N ARG A 33 -7.19 -9.17 -13.32
CA ARG A 33 -6.92 -7.81 -12.90
C ARG A 33 -8.16 -6.99 -13.17
N GLY A 34 -8.60 -6.28 -12.12
CA GLY A 34 -9.75 -5.42 -12.28
C GLY A 34 -9.34 -4.04 -12.72
N GLU A 35 -10.33 -3.21 -12.97
CA GLU A 35 -10.06 -1.82 -13.22
C GLU A 35 -9.58 -1.18 -11.94
N PRO A 36 -8.75 -0.14 -12.05
CA PRO A 36 -8.23 0.49 -10.85
C PRO A 36 -9.36 1.03 -9.97
N ASN A 37 -9.24 0.74 -8.68
CA ASN A 37 -10.14 1.25 -7.68
C ASN A 37 -9.32 2.19 -6.80
N LEU A 38 -9.25 3.46 -7.20
CA LEU A 38 -8.37 4.40 -6.52
C LEU A 38 -8.86 4.75 -5.12
N ASP A 39 -10.17 4.69 -4.89
CA ASP A 39 -10.68 4.90 -3.55
C ASP A 39 -10.21 3.79 -2.61
N GLY A 40 -10.25 2.56 -3.08
CA GLY A 40 -9.76 1.45 -2.30
C GLY A 40 -8.27 1.54 -2.04
N ALA A 41 -7.51 1.95 -3.07
CA ALA A 41 -6.07 2.12 -2.91
C ALA A 41 -5.77 3.22 -1.91
N ALA A 42 -6.48 4.33 -1.97
CA ALA A 42 -6.29 5.42 -1.02
C ALA A 42 -6.59 4.97 0.39
N GLN A 43 -7.62 4.14 0.56
CA GLN A 43 -7.96 3.63 1.87
C GLN A 43 -6.85 2.75 2.44
N MET A 44 -6.21 1.95 1.60
CA MET A 44 -5.10 1.12 2.06
C MET A 44 -3.91 1.98 2.50
N ILE A 45 -3.65 3.08 1.77
CA ILE A 45 -2.60 4.00 2.17
C ILE A 45 -2.93 4.63 3.51
N ASP A 46 -4.18 5.02 3.71
CA ASP A 46 -4.61 5.60 4.98
C ASP A 46 -4.47 4.62 6.12
N ILE A 47 -4.83 3.36 5.88
CA ILE A 47 -4.69 2.32 6.90
C ILE A 47 -3.22 2.16 7.29
N LEU A 48 -2.33 2.12 6.30
CA LEU A 48 -0.91 1.96 6.59
C LEU A 48 -0.34 3.21 7.29
N SER A 49 -0.83 4.38 6.92
CA SER A 49 -0.40 5.61 7.60
C SER A 49 -0.84 5.61 9.05
N LEU A 50 -2.06 5.16 9.31
CA LEU A 50 -2.55 5.05 10.67
C LEU A 50 -1.74 4.02 11.45
N LEU A 51 -1.43 2.91 10.81
CA LEU A 51 -0.63 1.88 11.45
C LEU A 51 0.74 2.43 11.83
N GLU A 52 1.36 3.20 10.95
CA GLU A 52 2.65 3.79 11.24
C GLU A 52 2.56 4.71 12.45
N LEU A 53 1.52 5.51 12.51
CA LEU A 53 1.34 6.41 13.63
C LEU A 53 1.12 5.65 14.94
N LYS A 54 0.30 4.61 14.90
CA LYS A 54 -0.07 3.90 16.11
C LYS A 54 1.03 2.98 16.63
N THR A 55 1.97 2.60 15.78
CA THR A 55 3.06 1.72 16.21
C THR A 55 4.35 2.49 16.47
N ARG A 56 4.31 3.80 16.36
CA ARG A 56 5.50 4.62 16.51
C ARG A 56 6.15 4.36 17.88
N GLY A 57 7.46 4.09 17.84
CA GLY A 57 8.18 3.79 19.07
C GLY A 57 8.19 2.32 19.44
N ASN A 58 7.43 1.50 18.74
CA ASN A 58 7.35 0.08 19.04
C ASN A 58 7.85 -0.81 17.90
N LEU A 59 8.42 -0.22 16.87
CA LEU A 59 8.88 -0.99 15.73
C LEU A 59 10.38 -1.25 15.82
N THR A 60 10.79 -2.42 15.33
CA THR A 60 12.22 -2.63 15.11
C THR A 60 12.63 -1.74 13.94
N ALA A 61 13.94 -1.55 13.80
CA ALA A 61 14.44 -0.76 12.67
C ALA A 61 14.00 -1.37 11.34
N GLN A 62 14.02 -2.68 11.25
CA GLN A 62 13.62 -3.35 10.04
C GLN A 62 12.13 -3.16 9.74
N GLU A 63 11.30 -3.27 10.77
CA GLU A 63 9.86 -3.06 10.60
C GLU A 63 9.58 -1.64 10.15
N GLN A 64 10.31 -0.69 10.72
CA GLN A 64 10.11 0.71 10.36
C GLN A 64 10.52 0.96 8.92
N ASP A 65 11.62 0.34 8.46
CA ASP A 65 12.06 0.48 7.09
C ASP A 65 11.04 -0.09 6.11
N VAL A 66 10.51 -1.26 6.41
CA VAL A 66 9.53 -1.89 5.52
C VAL A 66 8.28 -1.04 5.42
N LEU A 67 7.77 -0.57 6.56
CA LEU A 67 6.55 0.22 6.56
C LEU A 67 6.74 1.53 5.81
N GLY A 68 7.88 2.19 6.04
CA GLY A 68 8.17 3.44 5.35
C GLY A 68 8.33 3.24 3.85
N GLN A 69 9.00 2.17 3.46
CA GLN A 69 9.21 1.89 2.05
C GLN A 69 7.88 1.59 1.35
N VAL A 70 7.04 0.79 1.97
CA VAL A 70 5.74 0.45 1.41
C VAL A 70 4.90 1.71 1.25
N LEU A 71 4.85 2.55 2.29
CA LEU A 71 4.07 3.78 2.20
C LEU A 71 4.57 4.70 1.11
N TYR A 72 5.89 4.82 1.00
CA TYR A 72 6.47 5.66 -0.03
C TYR A 72 6.06 5.17 -1.42
N GLU A 73 6.21 3.87 -1.65
CA GLU A 73 5.92 3.32 -2.97
C GLU A 73 4.44 3.42 -3.31
N LEU A 74 3.57 3.19 -2.33
CA LEU A 74 2.14 3.28 -2.61
C LEU A 74 1.70 4.71 -2.86
N ARG A 75 2.27 5.65 -2.14
CA ARG A 75 1.94 7.06 -2.38
C ARG A 75 2.41 7.49 -3.75
N MET A 76 3.59 7.06 -4.16
CA MET A 76 4.07 7.39 -5.50
C MET A 76 3.22 6.73 -6.57
N ARG A 77 2.80 5.50 -6.32
CA ARG A 77 1.94 4.82 -7.26
C ARG A 77 0.60 5.54 -7.39
N PHE A 78 0.08 6.03 -6.26
CA PHE A 78 -1.19 6.75 -6.28
C PHE A 78 -1.09 8.04 -7.08
N VAL A 79 0.00 8.78 -6.89
CA VAL A 79 0.21 10.00 -7.65
C VAL A 79 0.26 9.71 -9.15
N GLY A 80 0.97 8.64 -9.51
CA GLY A 80 1.03 8.26 -10.92
C GLY A 80 -0.32 7.86 -11.47
N ALA A 81 -1.09 7.14 -10.67
CA ALA A 81 -2.40 6.66 -11.10
C ALA A 81 -3.40 7.79 -11.27
N THR A 82 -3.31 8.80 -10.41
CA THR A 82 -4.24 9.92 -10.51
C THR A 82 -3.79 10.96 -11.51
N GLY A 83 -2.59 10.82 -12.04
CA GLY A 83 -2.08 11.79 -12.98
C GLY A 83 -1.74 13.11 -12.36
N GLY A 84 -1.66 13.14 -11.02
CA GLY A 84 -1.41 14.40 -10.33
C GLY A 84 -0.13 15.05 -10.75
N GLY A 85 0.91 14.27 -10.94
CA GLY A 85 2.18 14.81 -11.36
C GLY A 85 2.14 15.35 -12.76
N LYS A 86 1.32 14.76 -13.62
CA LYS A 86 1.25 15.20 -14.96
C LYS A 86 0.53 16.49 -15.14
N ARG A 87 -0.46 16.70 -14.32
CA ARG A 87 -1.21 17.90 -14.48
C ARG A 87 -0.46 19.13 -14.16
N ILE A 88 0.56 19.03 -13.42
CA ILE A 88 1.32 20.17 -13.04
C ILE A 88 2.05 20.76 -14.20
N VAL A 89 2.27 19.97 -15.20
CA VAL A 89 3.00 20.42 -16.33
C VAL A 89 2.23 21.36 -17.21
N GLU A 90 0.96 21.33 -17.04
CA GLU A 90 0.14 22.16 -17.88
C GLU A 90 0.39 23.57 -17.66
N PRO A 91 0.56 24.34 -18.66
CA PRO A 91 0.80 25.77 -18.51
C PRO A 91 -0.42 26.48 -18.04
#